data_4a0901fdf390c4f205d1a8070bbbae38
#
_entry.id   4a0901fdf390c4f205d1a8070bbbae38
#
_cell.length_a   1.000
_cell.length_b   1.000
_cell.length_c   1.000
_cell.angle_alpha   90.00
_cell.angle_beta   90.00
_cell.angle_gamma   90.00
#
_symmetry.space_group_name_H-M   'P 1'
#
loop_
_entity.id
_entity.type
_entity.pdbx_description
1 polymer ?
#
loop_
_entity_poly.entity_id
_entity_poly.type
_entity_poly.pdbx_seq_one_letter_code
_entity_poly.pdbx_strand_id
1 'polypeptide(L)'
;VKTTNLLKKKKINNIFDLLWKLPKSYTDRSKSTKLQNLRIGENQTITVIPKKYSFPRVRNLPNRILCTDETGEIECIFFNSYEGYIRKILPIGKEITISGKISFFKNKYQITNPIYISEDSSLIKKKHNSYSLTEGITEKIYNKIINQIIDNLPTLNEWHSKNIQDKFNNVSWNSAIKLLHKPENIGKYKENFFKRLAFD
;
A
#
# COMPACT_ATOMS: atom_id res chain seq x y z
N VAL A 1 10.73 -17.49 -6.75
CA VAL A 1 11.60 -18.18 -5.77
C VAL A 1 11.92 -17.27 -4.57
N LYS A 2 12.44 -16.04 -4.73
CA LYS A 2 12.85 -15.16 -3.60
C LYS A 2 11.67 -14.78 -2.68
N THR A 3 10.56 -14.33 -3.26
CA THR A 3 9.36 -13.93 -2.50
C THR A 3 8.73 -15.11 -1.76
N THR A 4 8.67 -16.29 -2.38
CA THR A 4 8.16 -17.51 -1.76
C THR A 4 8.95 -17.90 -0.51
N ASN A 5 10.29 -17.81 -0.56
CA ASN A 5 11.15 -18.09 0.60
C ASN A 5 10.93 -17.08 1.74
N LEU A 6 10.66 -15.82 1.43
CA LEU A 6 10.32 -14.80 2.42
C LEU A 6 8.96 -15.04 3.08
N LEU A 7 7.96 -15.50 2.31
CA LEU A 7 6.65 -15.87 2.85
C LEU A 7 6.76 -17.10 3.78
N LYS A 8 7.53 -18.13 3.39
CA LYS A 8 7.78 -19.32 4.22
C LYS A 8 8.42 -18.97 5.57
N LYS A 9 9.34 -18.00 5.62
CA LYS A 9 9.90 -17.50 6.89
C LYS A 9 8.83 -16.95 7.86
N LYS A 10 7.69 -16.52 7.34
CA LYS A 10 6.50 -16.11 8.12
C LYS A 10 5.50 -17.23 8.37
N LYS A 11 5.86 -18.46 8.12
CA LYS A 11 4.95 -19.63 8.21
C LYS A 11 3.74 -19.50 7.27
N ILE A 12 3.91 -18.81 6.13
CA ILE A 12 2.94 -18.75 5.05
C ILE A 12 3.37 -19.76 4.00
N ASN A 13 2.79 -20.95 4.03
CA ASN A 13 3.18 -22.08 3.20
C ASN A 13 2.20 -22.32 2.04
N ASN A 14 0.96 -21.86 2.18
CA ASN A 14 -0.12 -22.06 1.22
C ASN A 14 -1.00 -20.79 1.11
N ILE A 15 -2.00 -20.86 0.23
CA ILE A 15 -2.93 -19.75 -0.02
C ILE A 15 -3.79 -19.44 1.20
N PHE A 16 -4.22 -20.46 1.95
CA PHE A 16 -5.04 -20.25 3.15
C PHE A 16 -4.28 -19.46 4.21
N ASP A 17 -3.01 -19.85 4.49
CA ASP A 17 -2.17 -19.10 5.43
C ASP A 17 -2.07 -17.62 5.06
N LEU A 18 -2.04 -17.33 3.76
CA LEU A 18 -1.95 -15.98 3.25
C LEU A 18 -3.27 -15.22 3.39
N LEU A 19 -4.40 -15.87 3.08
CA LEU A 19 -5.75 -15.29 3.23
C LEU A 19 -6.12 -15.06 4.70
N TRP A 20 -5.63 -15.91 5.61
CA TRP A 20 -5.86 -15.75 7.06
C TRP A 20 -5.04 -14.63 7.69
N LYS A 21 -4.03 -14.08 6.98
CA LYS A 21 -3.30 -12.88 7.39
C LYS A 21 -4.12 -11.63 7.07
N LEU A 22 -5.13 -11.34 7.89
CA LEU A 22 -5.98 -10.18 7.72
C LEU A 22 -5.19 -8.86 7.87
N PRO A 23 -5.64 -7.77 7.22
CA PRO A 23 -5.02 -6.46 7.37
C PRO A 23 -5.09 -5.98 8.81
N LYS A 24 -4.00 -5.42 9.34
CA LYS A 24 -3.98 -4.76 10.66
C LYS A 24 -4.76 -3.45 10.67
N SER A 25 -4.64 -2.70 9.60
CA SER A 25 -5.26 -1.39 9.43
C SER A 25 -5.46 -1.06 7.96
N TYR A 26 -6.18 0.01 7.70
CA TYR A 26 -6.37 0.56 6.37
C TYR A 26 -5.81 1.96 6.34
N THR A 27 -4.99 2.27 5.35
CA THR A 27 -4.47 3.60 5.12
C THR A 27 -5.27 4.25 3.99
N ASP A 28 -5.97 5.33 4.30
CA ASP A 28 -6.71 6.10 3.30
C ASP A 28 -5.73 7.05 2.58
N ARG A 29 -5.50 6.81 1.29
CA ARG A 29 -4.65 7.63 0.42
C ARG A 29 -5.47 8.35 -0.64
N SER A 30 -6.79 8.36 -0.51
CA SER A 30 -7.70 8.94 -1.51
C SER A 30 -7.55 10.46 -1.64
N LYS A 31 -7.16 11.13 -0.55
CA LYS A 31 -7.00 12.58 -0.52
C LYS A 31 -5.57 12.97 -0.90
N SER A 32 -5.45 13.85 -1.89
CA SER A 32 -4.18 14.51 -2.22
C SER A 32 -4.02 15.78 -1.38
N THR A 33 -2.85 15.94 -0.79
CA THR A 33 -2.49 17.12 0.03
C THR A 33 -1.59 18.04 -0.80
N LYS A 34 -1.83 19.33 -0.75
CA LYS A 34 -0.93 20.35 -1.34
C LYS A 34 0.31 20.51 -0.48
N LEU A 35 1.45 20.89 -1.09
CA LEU A 35 2.73 21.00 -0.39
C LEU A 35 2.72 22.01 0.76
N GLN A 36 1.92 23.09 0.67
CA GLN A 36 1.76 24.06 1.78
C GLN A 36 1.07 23.47 3.02
N ASN A 37 0.34 22.35 2.89
CA ASN A 37 -0.46 21.75 3.96
C ASN A 37 0.15 20.42 4.47
N LEU A 38 1.44 20.20 4.23
CA LEU A 38 2.11 18.98 4.65
C LEU A 38 2.22 18.88 6.17
N ARG A 39 2.01 17.67 6.69
CA ARG A 39 2.15 17.34 8.12
C ARG A 39 3.31 16.38 8.33
N ILE A 40 4.27 16.80 9.12
CA ILE A 40 5.47 16.03 9.44
C ILE A 40 5.09 14.78 10.23
N GLY A 41 5.68 13.64 9.86
CA GLY A 41 5.46 12.35 10.51
C GLY A 41 4.29 11.53 9.96
N GLU A 42 3.37 12.15 9.19
CA GLU A 42 2.23 11.47 8.58
C GLU A 42 2.55 10.87 7.21
N ASN A 43 1.84 9.79 6.86
CA ASN A 43 1.81 9.30 5.49
C ASN A 43 0.80 10.10 4.69
N GLN A 44 1.27 10.86 3.72
CA GLN A 44 0.41 11.70 2.88
C GLN A 44 0.59 11.37 1.40
N THR A 45 -0.44 11.66 0.62
CA THR A 45 -0.42 11.55 -0.84
C THR A 45 -0.37 12.96 -1.42
N ILE A 46 0.59 13.19 -2.29
CA ILE A 46 0.84 14.46 -2.96
C ILE A 46 0.87 14.25 -4.48
N THR A 47 0.52 15.28 -5.22
CA THR A 47 0.67 15.29 -6.67
C THR A 47 1.63 16.42 -7.03
N VAL A 48 2.73 16.09 -7.67
CA VAL A 48 3.87 17.00 -7.90
C VAL A 48 4.50 16.77 -9.26
N ILE A 49 5.27 17.77 -9.71
CA ILE A 49 6.05 17.72 -10.95
C ILE A 49 7.55 17.68 -10.59
N PRO A 50 8.30 16.63 -10.94
CA PRO A 50 9.73 16.59 -10.80
C PRO A 50 10.39 17.68 -11.66
N LYS A 51 11.30 18.47 -11.06
CA LYS A 51 11.98 19.61 -11.72
C LYS A 51 13.48 19.35 -11.93
N LYS A 52 14.13 18.73 -10.94
CA LYS A 52 15.60 18.60 -10.97
C LYS A 52 16.03 17.32 -10.28
N TYR A 53 16.96 16.60 -10.90
CA TYR A 53 17.69 15.50 -10.28
C TYR A 53 19.00 15.96 -9.67
N SER A 54 19.40 15.33 -8.56
CA SER A 54 20.70 15.42 -7.95
C SER A 54 21.18 14.00 -7.65
N PHE A 55 22.11 13.50 -8.48
CA PHE A 55 22.71 12.17 -8.36
C PHE A 55 24.16 12.32 -7.92
N PRO A 56 24.46 12.16 -6.63
CA PRO A 56 25.82 12.30 -6.14
C PRO A 56 26.68 11.15 -6.61
N ARG A 57 27.92 11.44 -7.04
CA ARG A 57 28.90 10.43 -7.43
C ARG A 57 29.53 9.68 -6.26
N VAL A 58 29.33 10.18 -5.04
CA VAL A 58 29.88 9.61 -3.81
C VAL A 58 28.97 8.48 -3.32
N ARG A 59 29.57 7.32 -3.04
CA ARG A 59 28.86 6.18 -2.44
C ARG A 59 28.20 6.59 -1.11
N ASN A 60 27.04 5.98 -0.82
CA ASN A 60 26.25 6.18 0.40
C ASN A 60 25.51 7.54 0.52
N LEU A 61 25.65 8.43 -0.46
CA LEU A 61 24.77 9.59 -0.53
C LEU A 61 23.48 9.24 -1.29
N PRO A 62 22.31 9.70 -0.79
CA PRO A 62 21.06 9.41 -1.46
C PRO A 62 20.87 10.26 -2.72
N ASN A 63 20.19 9.68 -3.69
CA ASN A 63 19.68 10.43 -4.83
C ASN A 63 18.55 11.34 -4.38
N ARG A 64 18.51 12.57 -4.89
CA ARG A 64 17.52 13.58 -4.54
C ARG A 64 16.84 14.08 -5.80
N ILE A 65 15.52 14.23 -5.72
CA ILE A 65 14.73 14.78 -6.79
C ILE A 65 13.91 15.93 -6.21
N LEU A 66 14.14 17.14 -6.73
CA LEU A 66 13.31 18.28 -6.39
C LEU A 66 12.02 18.20 -7.16
N CYS A 67 10.91 18.19 -6.44
CA CYS A 67 9.56 18.16 -6.98
C CYS A 67 8.79 19.40 -6.48
N THR A 68 7.87 19.90 -7.31
CA THR A 68 7.06 21.09 -6.99
C THR A 68 5.60 20.85 -7.29
N ASP A 69 4.73 21.55 -6.58
CA ASP A 69 3.39 21.86 -7.03
C ASP A 69 3.24 23.40 -7.13
N GLU A 70 2.01 23.89 -7.29
CA GLU A 70 1.74 25.35 -7.31
C GLU A 70 1.93 26.03 -5.95
N THR A 71 2.12 25.28 -4.85
CA THR A 71 2.13 25.78 -3.48
C THR A 71 3.48 25.68 -2.79
N GLY A 72 4.42 24.90 -3.34
CA GLY A 72 5.73 24.73 -2.69
C GLY A 72 6.64 23.71 -3.35
N GLU A 73 7.67 23.31 -2.60
CA GLU A 73 8.69 22.36 -3.03
C GLU A 73 8.86 21.22 -2.02
N ILE A 74 9.22 20.05 -2.50
CA ILE A 74 9.58 18.88 -1.71
C ILE A 74 10.71 18.10 -2.35
N GLU A 75 11.59 17.53 -1.54
CA GLU A 75 12.64 16.62 -2.02
C GLU A 75 12.20 15.16 -1.88
N CYS A 76 12.20 14.40 -2.98
CA CYS A 76 12.11 12.95 -2.94
C CYS A 76 13.53 12.36 -2.80
N ILE A 77 13.75 11.60 -1.73
CA ILE A 77 15.05 11.03 -1.35
C ILE A 77 15.03 9.53 -1.62
N PHE A 78 16.02 9.03 -2.33
CA PHE A 78 16.15 7.60 -2.63
C PHE A 78 17.50 7.09 -2.19
N PHE A 79 17.49 6.13 -1.27
CA PHE A 79 18.66 5.34 -0.91
C PHE A 79 18.72 4.07 -1.76
N ASN A 80 19.91 3.67 -2.18
CA ASN A 80 20.16 2.41 -2.89
C ASN A 80 19.31 2.21 -4.16
N SER A 81 19.01 3.29 -4.89
CA SER A 81 18.23 3.24 -6.13
C SER A 81 19.09 3.69 -7.30
N TYR A 82 18.96 3.01 -8.44
CA TYR A 82 19.68 3.35 -9.66
C TYR A 82 19.06 4.58 -10.35
N GLU A 83 19.91 5.41 -10.92
CA GLU A 83 19.53 6.63 -11.63
C GLU A 83 18.48 6.37 -12.73
N GLY A 84 18.70 5.37 -13.58
CA GLY A 84 17.76 5.00 -14.65
C GLY A 84 16.37 4.59 -14.14
N TYR A 85 16.30 3.92 -12.99
CA TYR A 85 15.03 3.61 -12.35
C TYR A 85 14.32 4.87 -11.87
N ILE A 86 15.05 5.79 -11.22
CA ILE A 86 14.47 7.05 -10.72
C ILE A 86 13.94 7.90 -11.88
N ARG A 87 14.70 8.04 -12.97
CA ARG A 87 14.27 8.77 -14.16
C ARG A 87 13.00 8.19 -14.79
N LYS A 88 12.84 6.86 -14.72
CA LYS A 88 11.65 6.18 -15.22
C LYS A 88 10.41 6.43 -14.38
N ILE A 89 10.53 6.45 -13.04
CA ILE A 89 9.38 6.59 -12.14
C ILE A 89 9.03 8.04 -11.80
N LEU A 90 9.98 8.96 -11.97
CA LEU A 90 9.84 10.40 -11.72
C LEU A 90 10.37 11.21 -12.90
N PRO A 91 9.80 11.11 -14.11
CA PRO A 91 10.22 11.86 -15.27
C PRO A 91 10.01 13.36 -15.04
N ILE A 92 11.01 14.18 -15.45
CA ILE A 92 10.93 15.64 -15.32
C ILE A 92 9.78 16.18 -16.17
N GLY A 93 9.06 17.15 -15.60
CA GLY A 93 7.98 17.88 -16.28
C GLY A 93 6.63 17.17 -16.33
N LYS A 94 6.56 15.89 -15.87
CA LYS A 94 5.28 15.17 -15.79
C LYS A 94 4.67 15.25 -14.39
N GLU A 95 3.35 15.29 -14.34
CA GLU A 95 2.62 15.22 -13.08
C GLU A 95 2.65 13.79 -12.52
N ILE A 96 3.12 13.65 -11.31
CA ILE A 96 3.29 12.35 -10.63
C ILE A 96 2.62 12.39 -9.26
N THR A 97 1.82 11.36 -8.97
CA THR A 97 1.29 11.14 -7.63
C THR A 97 2.26 10.29 -6.81
N ILE A 98 2.59 10.78 -5.63
CA ILE A 98 3.55 10.16 -4.70
C ILE A 98 2.87 9.99 -3.35
N SER A 99 3.07 8.86 -2.70
CA SER A 99 2.62 8.65 -1.33
C SER A 99 3.71 8.06 -0.46
N GLY A 100 3.90 8.67 0.71
CA GLY A 100 4.90 8.27 1.68
C GLY A 100 4.87 9.12 2.94
N LYS A 101 5.78 8.83 3.87
CA LYS A 101 5.92 9.56 5.11
C LYS A 101 6.62 10.88 4.89
N ILE A 102 5.99 11.97 5.33
CA ILE A 102 6.56 13.31 5.26
C ILE A 102 7.56 13.49 6.38
N SER A 103 8.71 14.01 6.07
CA SER A 103 9.75 14.44 7.01
C SER A 103 10.22 15.87 6.71
N PHE A 104 10.93 16.47 7.64
CA PHE A 104 11.50 17.80 7.50
C PHE A 104 12.96 17.76 7.91
N PHE A 105 13.86 18.15 7.03
CA PHE A 105 15.28 18.11 7.28
C PHE A 105 16.00 19.24 6.53
N LYS A 106 16.94 19.92 7.17
CA LYS A 106 17.68 21.06 6.60
C LYS A 106 16.76 22.10 5.95
N ASN A 107 15.71 22.47 6.66
CA ASN A 107 14.70 23.45 6.23
C ASN A 107 13.92 23.10 4.96
N LYS A 108 13.80 21.79 4.64
CA LYS A 108 13.05 21.30 3.47
C LYS A 108 12.15 20.14 3.82
N TYR A 109 10.97 20.11 3.25
CA TYR A 109 10.12 18.92 3.27
C TYR A 109 10.74 17.81 2.43
N GLN A 110 10.63 16.57 2.91
CA GLN A 110 11.19 15.40 2.23
C GLN A 110 10.25 14.21 2.33
N ILE A 111 10.27 13.38 1.29
CA ILE A 111 9.76 12.01 1.31
C ILE A 111 10.92 11.07 1.03
N THR A 112 11.24 10.21 1.97
CA THR A 112 12.32 9.22 1.83
C THR A 112 11.76 7.87 1.38
N ASN A 113 12.29 7.32 0.29
CA ASN A 113 11.86 6.05 -0.30
C ASN A 113 10.33 5.94 -0.37
N PRO A 114 9.66 6.76 -1.20
CA PRO A 114 8.20 6.77 -1.30
C PRO A 114 7.63 5.37 -1.48
N ILE A 115 6.52 5.07 -0.80
CA ILE A 115 5.88 3.75 -0.84
C ILE A 115 5.21 3.52 -2.20
N TYR A 116 4.55 4.55 -2.70
CA TYR A 116 3.85 4.52 -3.99
C TYR A 116 4.25 5.73 -4.85
N ILE A 117 4.47 5.47 -6.13
CA ILE A 117 4.76 6.48 -7.16
C ILE A 117 4.05 6.02 -8.44
N SER A 118 3.24 6.90 -9.06
CA SER A 118 2.56 6.61 -10.32
C SER A 118 2.16 7.90 -11.06
N GLU A 119 2.20 7.86 -12.40
CA GLU A 119 1.55 8.85 -13.25
C GLU A 119 0.02 8.70 -13.16
N ASP A 120 -0.49 7.47 -13.06
CA ASP A 120 -1.90 7.21 -12.82
C ASP A 120 -2.23 7.35 -11.33
N SER A 121 -2.87 8.45 -10.98
CA SER A 121 -3.26 8.76 -9.61
C SER A 121 -4.30 7.79 -9.04
N SER A 122 -5.12 7.14 -9.87
CA SER A 122 -6.15 6.20 -9.44
C SER A 122 -5.58 4.96 -8.76
N LEU A 123 -4.35 4.57 -9.13
CA LEU A 123 -3.63 3.45 -8.52
C LEU A 123 -3.22 3.73 -7.07
N ILE A 124 -3.07 5.00 -6.71
CA ILE A 124 -2.62 5.44 -5.38
C ILE A 124 -3.76 6.00 -4.55
N LYS A 125 -4.63 6.84 -5.15
CA LYS A 125 -5.72 7.55 -4.47
C LYS A 125 -6.88 6.64 -4.11
N LYS A 126 -6.61 5.64 -3.27
CA LYS A 126 -7.59 4.70 -2.73
C LYS A 126 -7.20 4.26 -1.32
N LYS A 127 -8.07 3.52 -0.67
CA LYS A 127 -7.73 2.86 0.59
C LYS A 127 -6.82 1.66 0.31
N HIS A 128 -5.74 1.56 1.04
CA HIS A 128 -4.78 0.46 0.96
C HIS A 128 -4.74 -0.33 2.26
N ASN A 129 -4.67 -1.63 2.15
CA ASN A 129 -4.49 -2.50 3.29
C ASN A 129 -3.06 -2.41 3.82
N SER A 130 -2.92 -2.33 5.14
CA SER A 130 -1.65 -2.46 5.83
C SER A 130 -1.56 -3.80 6.52
N TYR A 131 -0.51 -4.57 6.21
CA TYR A 131 -0.27 -5.91 6.75
C TYR A 131 0.98 -5.94 7.64
N SER A 132 1.04 -6.91 8.54
CA SER A 132 2.27 -7.21 9.27
C SER A 132 3.28 -7.87 8.34
N LEU A 133 4.17 -7.07 7.76
CA LEU A 133 5.15 -7.53 6.79
C LEU A 133 6.44 -8.06 7.44
N THR A 134 7.20 -8.82 6.67
CA THR A 134 8.56 -9.30 7.00
C THR A 134 9.56 -8.46 6.20
N GLU A 135 10.76 -8.34 6.73
CA GLU A 135 11.87 -7.77 5.99
C GLU A 135 12.00 -8.41 4.60
N GLY A 136 12.15 -7.56 3.58
CA GLY A 136 12.25 -7.97 2.19
C GLY A 136 10.95 -8.13 1.42
N ILE A 137 9.77 -8.04 2.07
CA ILE A 137 8.47 -7.98 1.41
C ILE A 137 7.87 -6.59 1.62
N THR A 138 7.64 -5.86 0.54
CA THR A 138 6.98 -4.55 0.60
C THR A 138 5.47 -4.69 0.63
N GLU A 139 4.79 -3.71 1.22
CA GLU A 139 3.32 -3.62 1.23
C GLU A 139 2.73 -3.71 -0.18
N LYS A 140 3.37 -3.06 -1.16
CA LYS A 140 2.98 -3.09 -2.57
C LYS A 140 3.00 -4.52 -3.15
N ILE A 141 4.05 -5.29 -2.88
CA ILE A 141 4.17 -6.68 -3.35
C ILE A 141 3.13 -7.55 -2.68
N TYR A 142 2.96 -7.42 -1.36
CA TYR A 142 2.00 -8.22 -0.61
C TYR A 142 0.56 -7.95 -1.07
N ASN A 143 0.17 -6.69 -1.18
CA ASN A 143 -1.15 -6.29 -1.69
C ASN A 143 -1.41 -6.80 -3.12
N LYS A 144 -0.38 -6.78 -3.99
CA LYS A 144 -0.51 -7.34 -5.35
C LYS A 144 -0.83 -8.83 -5.31
N ILE A 145 -0.13 -9.61 -4.49
CA ILE A 145 -0.35 -11.06 -4.35
C ILE A 145 -1.74 -11.34 -3.80
N ILE A 146 -2.13 -10.67 -2.72
CA ILE A 146 -3.47 -10.82 -2.11
C ILE A 146 -4.57 -10.52 -3.13
N ASN A 147 -4.48 -9.40 -3.84
CA ASN A 147 -5.49 -9.01 -4.82
C ASN A 147 -5.61 -10.05 -5.94
N GLN A 148 -4.49 -10.57 -6.46
CA GLN A 148 -4.52 -11.64 -7.47
C GLN A 148 -5.22 -12.90 -6.97
N ILE A 149 -5.01 -13.28 -5.71
CA ILE A 149 -5.66 -14.44 -5.11
C ILE A 149 -7.16 -14.17 -4.90
N ILE A 150 -7.51 -13.03 -4.34
CA ILE A 150 -8.91 -12.64 -4.07
C ILE A 150 -9.73 -12.56 -5.37
N ASP A 151 -9.15 -12.02 -6.44
CA ASP A 151 -9.84 -11.88 -7.73
C ASP A 151 -10.07 -13.23 -8.42
N ASN A 152 -9.23 -14.24 -8.13
CA ASN A 152 -9.32 -15.59 -8.66
C ASN A 152 -9.81 -16.63 -7.64
N LEU A 153 -10.30 -16.20 -6.48
CA LEU A 153 -10.73 -17.10 -5.43
C LEU A 153 -12.00 -17.85 -5.86
N PRO A 154 -11.97 -19.20 -5.96
CA PRO A 154 -13.14 -19.97 -6.32
C PRO A 154 -14.24 -19.79 -5.28
N THR A 155 -15.50 -19.84 -5.73
CA THR A 155 -16.64 -19.86 -4.82
C THR A 155 -16.72 -21.24 -4.19
N LEU A 156 -16.59 -21.28 -2.86
CA LEU A 156 -16.79 -22.50 -2.10
C LEU A 156 -18.26 -22.64 -1.71
N ASN A 157 -18.77 -23.87 -1.75
CA ASN A 157 -20.09 -24.17 -1.24
C ASN A 157 -20.10 -23.95 0.29
N GLU A 158 -21.18 -23.42 0.81
CA GLU A 158 -21.34 -23.25 2.24
C GLU A 158 -21.46 -24.61 2.94
N TRP A 159 -20.64 -24.80 4.00
CA TRP A 159 -20.57 -26.07 4.72
C TRP A 159 -21.30 -26.08 6.06
N HIS A 160 -21.77 -24.92 6.49
CA HIS A 160 -22.53 -24.81 7.72
C HIS A 160 -24.04 -25.01 7.50
N SER A 161 -24.71 -25.53 8.51
CA SER A 161 -26.17 -25.64 8.52
C SER A 161 -26.82 -24.23 8.48
N LYS A 162 -28.05 -24.17 7.98
CA LYS A 162 -28.80 -22.92 7.84
C LYS A 162 -28.90 -22.13 9.17
N ASN A 163 -29.12 -22.84 10.29
CA ASN A 163 -29.19 -22.24 11.62
C ASN A 163 -27.90 -21.51 12.03
N ILE A 164 -26.76 -22.00 11.58
CA ILE A 164 -25.46 -21.37 11.83
C ILE A 164 -25.27 -20.19 10.89
N GLN A 165 -25.61 -20.33 9.61
CA GLN A 165 -25.53 -19.24 8.64
C GLN A 165 -26.37 -18.03 9.05
N ASP A 166 -27.57 -18.24 9.57
CA ASP A 166 -28.46 -17.18 10.04
C ASP A 166 -27.85 -16.37 11.20
N LYS A 167 -27.07 -17.01 12.10
CA LYS A 167 -26.34 -16.30 13.18
C LYS A 167 -25.31 -15.30 12.66
N PHE A 168 -24.81 -15.49 11.46
CA PHE A 168 -23.84 -14.60 10.80
C PHE A 168 -24.48 -13.77 9.67
N ASN A 169 -25.80 -13.60 9.68
CA ASN A 169 -26.55 -12.88 8.64
C ASN A 169 -26.30 -13.44 7.24
N ASN A 170 -26.17 -14.75 7.11
CA ASN A 170 -25.89 -15.46 5.84
C ASN A 170 -24.60 -14.99 5.14
N VAL A 171 -23.63 -14.50 5.89
CA VAL A 171 -22.32 -14.15 5.34
C VAL A 171 -21.55 -15.42 5.01
N SER A 172 -21.27 -15.64 3.72
CA SER A 172 -20.43 -16.75 3.29
C SER A 172 -18.95 -16.48 3.58
N TRP A 173 -18.17 -17.56 3.72
CA TRP A 173 -16.73 -17.48 3.89
C TRP A 173 -16.05 -16.66 2.77
N ASN A 174 -16.42 -16.93 1.51
CA ASN A 174 -15.89 -16.18 0.38
C ASN A 174 -16.16 -14.67 0.48
N SER A 175 -17.38 -14.30 0.88
CA SER A 175 -17.74 -12.89 1.07
C SER A 175 -16.96 -12.26 2.22
N ALA A 176 -16.81 -12.97 3.35
CA ALA A 176 -16.05 -12.48 4.49
C ALA A 176 -14.59 -12.23 4.13
N ILE A 177 -13.90 -13.20 3.51
CA ILE A 177 -12.51 -13.07 3.08
C ILE A 177 -12.34 -11.94 2.06
N LYS A 178 -13.18 -11.89 1.03
CA LYS A 178 -13.10 -10.85 -0.01
C LYS A 178 -13.27 -9.46 0.56
N LEU A 179 -14.26 -9.25 1.42
CA LEU A 179 -14.57 -7.94 1.98
C LEU A 179 -13.52 -7.48 3.01
N LEU A 180 -12.99 -8.39 3.82
CA LEU A 180 -11.94 -8.04 4.78
C LEU A 180 -10.60 -7.69 4.13
N HIS A 181 -10.34 -8.20 2.91
CA HIS A 181 -9.18 -7.83 2.13
C HIS A 181 -9.42 -6.66 1.14
N LYS A 182 -10.67 -6.22 0.94
CA LYS A 182 -11.03 -5.07 0.09
C LYS A 182 -11.53 -3.91 0.95
N PRO A 183 -10.66 -2.92 1.28
CA PRO A 183 -10.97 -1.87 2.25
C PRO A 183 -12.09 -0.91 1.82
N GLU A 184 -12.47 -0.93 0.54
CA GLU A 184 -13.47 -0.02 -0.03
C GLU A 184 -14.87 -0.28 0.53
N ASN A 185 -15.16 -1.52 0.93
CA ASN A 185 -16.50 -1.99 1.29
C ASN A 185 -16.66 -2.30 2.80
N ILE A 186 -15.72 -1.91 3.64
CA ILE A 186 -15.79 -2.19 5.08
C ILE A 186 -16.66 -1.14 5.76
N GLY A 187 -17.97 -1.33 5.66
CA GLY A 187 -18.98 -0.56 6.40
C GLY A 187 -19.35 -1.20 7.75
N LYS A 188 -20.60 -0.99 8.17
CA LYS A 188 -21.20 -1.46 9.43
C LYS A 188 -21.14 -2.99 9.68
N TYR A 189 -20.87 -3.79 8.65
CA TYR A 189 -20.89 -5.26 8.72
C TYR A 189 -19.54 -5.91 9.03
N LYS A 190 -18.49 -5.13 9.25
CA LYS A 190 -17.14 -5.65 9.52
C LYS A 190 -17.10 -6.67 10.66
N GLU A 191 -17.85 -6.44 11.70
CA GLU A 191 -17.94 -7.32 12.88
C GLU A 191 -18.49 -8.71 12.52
N ASN A 192 -19.53 -8.78 11.69
CA ASN A 192 -20.11 -10.05 11.26
C ASN A 192 -19.13 -10.87 10.41
N PHE A 193 -18.31 -10.22 9.58
CA PHE A 193 -17.28 -10.89 8.80
C PHE A 193 -16.18 -11.48 9.68
N PHE A 194 -15.74 -10.75 10.70
CA PHE A 194 -14.79 -11.27 11.69
C PHE A 194 -15.38 -12.41 12.51
N LYS A 195 -16.62 -12.28 12.98
CA LYS A 195 -17.31 -13.34 13.72
C LYS A 195 -17.43 -14.61 12.89
N ARG A 196 -17.78 -14.46 11.59
CA ARG A 196 -17.87 -15.59 10.66
C ARG A 196 -16.54 -16.32 10.53
N LEU A 197 -15.45 -15.61 10.27
CA LEU A 197 -14.11 -16.21 10.12
C LEU A 197 -13.52 -16.73 11.43
N ALA A 198 -13.90 -16.17 12.57
CA ALA A 198 -13.48 -16.67 13.86
C ALA A 198 -14.21 -17.96 14.26
N PHE A 199 -15.36 -18.24 13.65
CA PHE A 199 -16.12 -19.47 13.84
C PHE A 199 -15.60 -20.62 12.97
N ASP A 200 -15.07 -20.33 11.76
CA ASP A 200 -14.47 -21.28 10.83
C ASP A 200 -13.08 -21.74 11.29
#